data_e1576df343d0f9a5e6030b9eb8828545
#
_entry.id   e1576df343d0f9a5e6030b9eb8828545
#
_cell.length_a   1.000
_cell.length_b   1.000
_cell.length_c   1.000
_cell.angle_alpha   90.00
_cell.angle_beta   90.00
_cell.angle_gamma   90.00
#
_symmetry.space_group_name_H-M   'P 1'
#
loop_
_entity.id
_entity.type
_entity.pdbx_description
1 polymer ?
#
loop_
_entity_poly.entity_id
_entity_poly.type
_entity_poly.pdbx_seq_one_letter_code
_entity_poly.pdbx_strand_id
1 'polypeptide(L)'
;VDWRICDRFKKKLMKKWDYVLDTNTAGNPKMATAKAIEAGLEKASRTPFRVVPFFDPGPWGGQWMKEVCDLDREVPNFAWCFDCVPEENSLYLGFGDVRFELPSIDLVFAYPARLLGNPVYGRFGDEFPIRFDFLDTMEGGNLSLQVHPLTQYIQEKFGMHYTQDESYYMLDAAEDATVYLGVKEGIEPEEMIDALNEAQESGCFDAEKYVGRYPVKKHDHLLIPAGTIHCSGTNGMVLEISATPYIFTFKLWDWGRLGLDGRPRPINIKHGQEVIQWNRTESWVRKEIFNRIEP
;
A
#
# COMPACT_ATOMS: atom_id res chain seq x y z
N VAL A 1 20.07 -9.29 14.31
CA VAL A 1 20.77 -9.95 13.20
C VAL A 1 21.32 -11.26 13.75
N ASP A 2 20.86 -12.38 13.21
CA ASP A 2 21.32 -13.72 13.67
C ASP A 2 22.78 -13.92 13.22
N TRP A 3 23.70 -13.94 14.18
CA TRP A 3 25.14 -14.10 13.98
C TRP A 3 25.50 -15.38 13.20
N ARG A 4 24.64 -16.40 13.26
CA ARG A 4 24.81 -17.68 12.53
C ARG A 4 24.64 -17.51 11.02
N ILE A 5 23.81 -16.60 10.59
CA ILE A 5 23.63 -16.23 9.17
C ILE A 5 24.89 -15.53 8.68
N CYS A 6 25.45 -14.63 9.49
CA CYS A 6 26.66 -13.88 9.17
C CYS A 6 27.90 -14.78 9.00
N ASP A 7 28.04 -15.82 9.84
CA ASP A 7 29.17 -16.77 9.75
C ASP A 7 29.04 -17.74 8.56
N ARG A 8 27.82 -18.15 8.24
CA ARG A 8 27.55 -19.00 7.07
C ARG A 8 27.76 -18.22 5.77
N PHE A 9 27.43 -16.94 5.78
CA PHE A 9 27.64 -16.00 4.69
C PHE A 9 29.13 -15.76 4.47
N LYS A 10 29.90 -15.47 5.52
CA LYS A 10 31.36 -15.32 5.48
C LYS A 10 32.04 -16.55 4.85
N LYS A 11 31.71 -17.74 5.30
CA LYS A 11 32.32 -18.99 4.80
C LYS A 11 32.02 -19.26 3.32
N LYS A 12 30.84 -18.90 2.82
CA LYS A 12 30.45 -19.08 1.40
C LYS A 12 31.01 -17.97 0.51
N LEU A 13 31.02 -16.70 0.98
CA LEU A 13 31.61 -15.58 0.26
C LEU A 13 33.12 -15.83 0.05
N MET A 14 33.81 -16.24 1.10
CA MET A 14 35.25 -16.54 1.07
C MET A 14 35.62 -17.69 0.13
N LYS A 15 34.74 -18.68 -0.05
CA LYS A 15 34.99 -19.80 -0.98
C LYS A 15 34.80 -19.47 -2.46
N LYS A 16 33.98 -18.47 -2.79
CA LYS A 16 33.62 -18.15 -4.18
C LYS A 16 34.32 -16.91 -4.73
N TRP A 17 34.86 -16.06 -3.87
CA TRP A 17 35.39 -14.74 -4.24
C TRP A 17 36.74 -14.50 -3.59
N ASP A 18 37.74 -15.28 -3.95
CA ASP A 18 39.10 -15.13 -3.47
C ASP A 18 39.65 -13.71 -3.68
N TYR A 19 39.15 -13.00 -4.70
CA TYR A 19 39.52 -11.61 -4.96
C TYR A 19 38.91 -10.57 -4.01
N VAL A 20 37.87 -10.94 -3.24
CA VAL A 20 37.32 -10.07 -2.18
C VAL A 20 38.20 -10.07 -0.94
N LEU A 21 39.09 -11.03 -0.84
CA LEU A 21 40.12 -11.14 0.19
C LEU A 21 41.36 -10.33 -0.21
N ASP A 22 41.16 -9.09 -0.64
CA ASP A 22 42.24 -8.12 -0.74
C ASP A 22 42.95 -7.99 0.61
N THR A 23 44.26 -7.91 0.58
CA THR A 23 45.10 -7.81 1.78
C THR A 23 44.72 -6.67 2.71
N ASN A 24 44.17 -5.60 2.18
CA ASN A 24 43.65 -4.47 2.97
C ASN A 24 42.32 -4.77 3.69
N THR A 25 41.60 -5.81 3.24
CA THR A 25 40.31 -6.22 3.82
C THR A 25 40.37 -7.60 4.46
N ALA A 26 41.45 -8.37 4.27
CA ALA A 26 41.58 -9.75 4.70
C ALA A 26 41.39 -9.94 6.21
N GLY A 27 41.74 -8.98 7.02
CA GLY A 27 41.48 -8.96 8.45
C GLY A 27 40.15 -8.41 8.90
N ASN A 28 39.32 -7.91 7.95
CA ASN A 28 38.04 -7.26 8.25
C ASN A 28 36.89 -7.76 7.36
N PRO A 29 36.31 -8.91 7.69
CA PRO A 29 35.20 -9.48 6.91
C PRO A 29 33.96 -8.57 6.87
N LYS A 30 33.78 -7.64 7.80
CA LYS A 30 32.71 -6.64 7.77
C LYS A 30 32.91 -5.66 6.61
N MET A 31 34.13 -5.24 6.33
CA MET A 31 34.45 -4.37 5.20
C MET A 31 34.23 -5.06 3.86
N ALA A 32 34.59 -6.32 3.74
CA ALA A 32 34.36 -7.10 2.53
C ALA A 32 32.84 -7.26 2.25
N THR A 33 32.05 -7.53 3.30
CA THR A 33 30.61 -7.63 3.20
C THR A 33 29.97 -6.28 2.83
N ALA A 34 30.40 -5.18 3.44
CA ALA A 34 29.90 -3.85 3.14
C ALA A 34 30.16 -3.47 1.67
N LYS A 35 31.36 -3.70 1.17
CA LYS A 35 31.73 -3.46 -0.24
C LYS A 35 30.90 -4.32 -1.22
N ALA A 36 30.62 -5.57 -0.87
CA ALA A 36 29.81 -6.46 -1.68
C ALA A 36 28.34 -5.97 -1.76
N ILE A 37 27.78 -5.51 -0.64
CA ILE A 37 26.44 -4.92 -0.58
C ILE A 37 26.41 -3.63 -1.41
N GLU A 38 27.35 -2.72 -1.23
CA GLU A 38 27.46 -1.47 -1.98
C GLU A 38 27.51 -1.72 -3.50
N ALA A 39 28.37 -2.67 -3.93
CA ALA A 39 28.44 -3.06 -5.34
C ALA A 39 27.13 -3.68 -5.86
N GLY A 40 26.44 -4.44 -5.03
CA GLY A 40 25.12 -5.01 -5.34
C GLY A 40 24.06 -3.92 -5.51
N LEU A 41 23.98 -2.97 -4.60
CA LEU A 41 23.07 -1.83 -4.66
C LEU A 41 23.39 -0.94 -5.88
N GLU A 42 24.67 -0.68 -6.16
CA GLU A 42 25.06 0.08 -7.34
C GLU A 42 24.58 -0.60 -8.63
N LYS A 43 24.79 -1.90 -8.76
CA LYS A 43 24.31 -2.67 -9.91
C LYS A 43 22.78 -2.63 -10.00
N ALA A 44 22.06 -2.88 -8.92
CA ALA A 44 20.59 -2.84 -8.88
C ALA A 44 20.05 -1.47 -9.28
N SER A 45 20.72 -0.37 -8.88
CA SER A 45 20.30 0.98 -9.25
C SER A 45 20.45 1.32 -10.76
N ARG A 46 21.14 0.49 -11.55
CA ARG A 46 21.43 0.71 -12.98
C ARG A 46 20.71 -0.25 -13.92
N THR A 47 20.13 -1.32 -13.40
CA THR A 47 19.56 -2.40 -14.21
C THR A 47 18.14 -2.72 -13.78
N PRO A 48 17.24 -3.01 -14.72
CA PRO A 48 15.94 -3.59 -14.38
C PRO A 48 16.13 -4.89 -13.59
N PHE A 49 15.28 -5.11 -12.61
CA PHE A 49 15.23 -6.36 -11.86
C PHE A 49 13.79 -6.83 -11.72
N ARG A 50 13.65 -8.14 -11.56
CA ARG A 50 12.34 -8.74 -11.39
C ARG A 50 11.81 -8.47 -9.99
N VAL A 51 10.58 -8.01 -9.92
CA VAL A 51 9.82 -7.95 -8.66
C VAL A 51 9.19 -9.32 -8.42
N VAL A 52 9.35 -9.84 -7.22
CA VAL A 52 8.63 -11.02 -6.74
C VAL A 52 7.48 -10.49 -5.89
N PRO A 53 6.22 -10.72 -6.29
CA PRO A 53 5.08 -10.19 -5.57
C PRO A 53 4.99 -10.79 -4.16
N PHE A 54 4.56 -9.98 -3.23
CA PHE A 54 4.20 -10.39 -1.88
C PHE A 54 2.67 -10.46 -1.80
N PHE A 55 2.15 -11.56 -1.28
CA PHE A 55 0.71 -11.78 -1.14
C PHE A 55 0.36 -11.79 0.34
N ASP A 56 -0.38 -10.78 0.78
CA ASP A 56 -0.74 -10.60 2.18
C ASP A 56 -2.20 -11.01 2.43
N PRO A 57 -2.46 -11.92 3.38
CA PRO A 57 -3.81 -12.32 3.71
C PRO A 57 -4.56 -11.18 4.41
N GLY A 58 -5.73 -10.84 3.89
CA GLY A 58 -6.60 -9.80 4.43
C GLY A 58 -7.98 -10.31 4.81
N PRO A 59 -8.64 -9.76 5.83
CA PRO A 59 -9.96 -10.21 6.26
C PRO A 59 -11.08 -9.93 5.23
N TRP A 60 -10.79 -9.10 4.25
CA TRP A 60 -11.68 -8.76 3.13
C TRP A 60 -11.33 -9.48 1.84
N GLY A 61 -10.16 -10.07 1.76
CA GLY A 61 -9.54 -10.52 0.53
C GLY A 61 -10.37 -11.53 -0.27
N GLY A 62 -10.08 -11.54 -1.58
CA GLY A 62 -10.83 -12.27 -2.57
C GLY A 62 -10.15 -13.56 -3.06
N GLN A 63 -10.64 -14.08 -4.17
CA GLN A 63 -10.21 -15.34 -4.76
C GLN A 63 -9.50 -15.16 -6.10
N TRP A 64 -9.56 -13.97 -6.73
CA TRP A 64 -9.02 -13.72 -8.07
C TRP A 64 -7.51 -13.97 -8.14
N MET A 65 -6.75 -13.44 -7.17
CA MET A 65 -5.29 -13.65 -7.12
C MET A 65 -4.94 -15.12 -6.93
N LYS A 66 -5.73 -15.88 -6.17
CA LYS A 66 -5.49 -17.32 -5.97
C LYS A 66 -5.58 -18.10 -7.28
N GLU A 67 -6.54 -17.76 -8.14
CA GLU A 67 -6.71 -18.40 -9.43
C GLU A 67 -5.66 -17.96 -10.45
N VAL A 68 -5.49 -16.64 -10.60
CA VAL A 68 -4.63 -16.07 -11.65
C VAL A 68 -3.14 -16.24 -11.35
N CYS A 69 -2.78 -16.24 -10.07
CA CYS A 69 -1.38 -16.41 -9.63
C CYS A 69 -1.05 -17.83 -9.16
N ASP A 70 -1.99 -18.77 -9.27
CA ASP A 70 -1.82 -20.19 -8.86
C ASP A 70 -1.33 -20.33 -7.41
N LEU A 71 -1.98 -19.59 -6.49
CA LEU A 71 -1.64 -19.59 -5.07
C LEU A 71 -2.34 -20.73 -4.32
N ASP A 72 -1.78 -21.10 -3.16
CA ASP A 72 -2.38 -22.10 -2.29
C ASP A 72 -3.77 -21.65 -1.81
N ARG A 73 -4.80 -22.42 -2.17
CA ARG A 73 -6.19 -22.09 -1.87
C ARG A 73 -6.59 -22.32 -0.42
N GLU A 74 -5.81 -23.07 0.35
CA GLU A 74 -6.06 -23.31 1.77
C GLU A 74 -5.69 -22.09 2.64
N VAL A 75 -4.81 -21.24 2.15
CA VAL A 75 -4.43 -20.00 2.84
C VAL A 75 -5.58 -18.99 2.79
N PRO A 76 -5.75 -18.13 3.83
CA PRO A 76 -6.71 -17.03 3.80
C PRO A 76 -6.57 -16.14 2.56
N ASN A 77 -7.63 -15.44 2.22
CA ASN A 77 -7.69 -14.58 1.05
C ASN A 77 -6.54 -13.58 1.00
N PHE A 78 -6.01 -13.36 -0.20
CA PHE A 78 -4.94 -12.39 -0.43
C PHE A 78 -5.49 -11.05 -0.88
N ALA A 79 -4.85 -9.97 -0.45
CA ALA A 79 -5.31 -8.63 -0.68
C ALA A 79 -4.42 -7.82 -1.59
N TRP A 80 -3.10 -8.00 -1.59
CA TRP A 80 -2.17 -7.15 -2.34
C TRP A 80 -0.81 -7.79 -2.53
N CYS A 81 0.01 -7.28 -3.41
CA CYS A 81 1.24 -7.97 -3.77
C CYS A 81 2.48 -7.10 -3.97
N PHE A 82 2.40 -5.79 -4.00
CA PHE A 82 3.61 -4.96 -4.10
C PHE A 82 3.39 -3.50 -3.69
N ASP A 83 4.26 -3.01 -2.85
CA ASP A 83 4.54 -1.59 -2.67
C ASP A 83 6.01 -1.38 -2.28
N CYS A 84 6.51 -0.17 -2.33
CA CYS A 84 7.90 0.14 -2.03
C CYS A 84 8.00 1.03 -0.79
N VAL A 85 7.42 0.55 0.31
CA VAL A 85 7.53 1.23 1.61
C VAL A 85 8.63 0.61 2.47
N PRO A 86 9.21 1.36 3.40
CA PRO A 86 10.43 0.96 4.12
C PRO A 86 10.35 -0.38 4.84
N GLU A 87 9.23 -0.69 5.48
CA GLU A 87 9.08 -1.86 6.35
C GLU A 87 8.43 -3.04 5.65
N GLU A 88 7.96 -2.89 4.41
CA GLU A 88 7.07 -3.89 3.80
C GLU A 88 7.73 -4.68 2.68
N ASN A 89 8.75 -4.13 2.01
CA ASN A 89 9.35 -4.80 0.86
C ASN A 89 10.85 -5.00 1.04
N SER A 90 11.29 -6.18 0.67
CA SER A 90 12.70 -6.58 0.70
C SER A 90 13.34 -6.58 -0.68
N LEU A 91 14.59 -6.15 -0.75
CA LEU A 91 15.47 -6.31 -1.90
C LEU A 91 16.40 -7.50 -1.66
N TYR A 92 16.44 -8.43 -2.61
CA TYR A 92 17.33 -9.57 -2.55
C TYR A 92 18.51 -9.39 -3.49
N LEU A 93 19.70 -9.23 -2.94
CA LEU A 93 20.95 -9.20 -3.69
C LEU A 93 21.52 -10.61 -3.82
N GLY A 94 21.74 -11.06 -5.05
CA GLY A 94 22.28 -12.38 -5.34
C GLY A 94 23.80 -12.36 -5.55
N PHE A 95 24.51 -13.20 -4.81
CA PHE A 95 25.96 -13.42 -4.93
C PHE A 95 26.23 -14.91 -5.20
N GLY A 96 26.04 -15.34 -6.42
CA GLY A 96 26.04 -16.75 -6.78
C GLY A 96 24.85 -17.47 -6.11
N ASP A 97 25.13 -18.48 -5.26
CA ASP A 97 24.10 -19.24 -4.55
C ASP A 97 23.69 -18.60 -3.20
N VAL A 98 24.28 -17.46 -2.87
CA VAL A 98 23.96 -16.72 -1.65
C VAL A 98 23.03 -15.56 -2.00
N ARG A 99 21.94 -15.46 -1.25
CA ARG A 99 21.01 -14.33 -1.33
C ARG A 99 21.14 -13.51 -0.06
N PHE A 100 21.21 -12.20 -0.21
CA PHE A 100 21.26 -11.23 0.86
C PHE A 100 20.00 -10.38 0.83
N GLU A 101 19.30 -10.31 1.94
CA GLU A 101 18.05 -9.55 2.06
C GLU A 101 18.34 -8.20 2.74
N LEU A 102 17.80 -7.14 2.16
CA LEU A 102 17.84 -5.77 2.64
C LEU A 102 16.45 -5.16 2.53
N PRO A 103 16.09 -4.16 3.35
CA PRO A 103 14.95 -3.31 3.05
C PRO A 103 15.07 -2.71 1.64
N SER A 104 13.99 -2.73 0.86
CA SER A 104 14.02 -2.19 -0.51
C SER A 104 14.35 -0.69 -0.55
N ILE A 105 13.98 0.03 0.49
CA ILE A 105 14.26 1.45 0.65
C ILE A 105 15.77 1.78 0.71
N ASP A 106 16.61 0.83 1.15
CA ASP A 106 18.07 1.02 1.18
C ASP A 106 18.64 1.31 -0.23
N LEU A 107 18.00 0.76 -1.27
CA LEU A 107 18.37 1.08 -2.65
C LEU A 107 18.04 2.53 -3.01
N VAL A 108 16.90 3.03 -2.54
CA VAL A 108 16.49 4.43 -2.75
C VAL A 108 17.42 5.36 -1.99
N PHE A 109 17.71 5.08 -0.72
CA PHE A 109 18.63 5.87 0.10
C PHE A 109 20.05 5.91 -0.49
N ALA A 110 20.53 4.81 -1.04
CA ALA A 110 21.86 4.77 -1.65
C ALA A 110 21.97 5.55 -2.97
N TYR A 111 20.89 5.55 -3.79
CA TYR A 111 20.93 6.13 -5.14
C TYR A 111 19.64 6.88 -5.53
N PRO A 112 19.16 7.84 -4.71
CA PRO A 112 17.84 8.43 -4.91
C PRO A 112 17.71 9.17 -6.25
N ALA A 113 18.66 10.01 -6.59
CA ALA A 113 18.63 10.76 -7.86
C ALA A 113 18.66 9.87 -9.11
N ARG A 114 19.30 8.70 -9.02
CA ARG A 114 19.36 7.75 -10.14
C ARG A 114 18.06 6.99 -10.32
N LEU A 115 17.42 6.61 -9.24
CA LEU A 115 16.18 5.82 -9.25
C LEU A 115 14.96 6.69 -9.51
N LEU A 116 14.88 7.84 -8.85
CA LEU A 116 13.73 8.73 -8.91
C LEU A 116 13.84 9.76 -10.05
N GLY A 117 15.06 10.02 -10.52
CA GLY A 117 15.36 11.14 -11.39
C GLY A 117 15.42 12.47 -10.64
N ASN A 118 16.14 13.44 -11.21
CA ASN A 118 16.39 14.73 -10.55
C ASN A 118 15.11 15.51 -10.16
N PRO A 119 14.04 15.55 -10.99
CA PRO A 119 12.85 16.31 -10.63
C PRO A 119 12.13 15.72 -9.41
N VAL A 120 11.99 14.39 -9.33
CA VAL A 120 11.32 13.71 -8.21
C VAL A 120 12.20 13.79 -6.97
N TYR A 121 13.49 13.49 -7.09
CA TYR A 121 14.44 13.63 -5.98
C TYR A 121 14.50 15.06 -5.43
N GLY A 122 14.49 16.08 -6.30
CA GLY A 122 14.48 17.48 -5.88
C GLY A 122 13.20 17.90 -5.13
N ARG A 123 12.09 17.20 -5.35
CA ARG A 123 10.82 17.48 -4.69
C ARG A 123 10.58 16.65 -3.42
N PHE A 124 10.94 15.38 -3.43
CA PHE A 124 10.59 14.39 -2.40
C PHE A 124 11.80 13.85 -1.61
N GLY A 125 13.04 14.28 -1.99
CA GLY A 125 14.25 13.75 -1.35
C GLY A 125 14.47 12.28 -1.68
N ASP A 126 14.82 11.52 -0.66
CA ASP A 126 15.10 10.08 -0.75
C ASP A 126 13.88 9.20 -0.40
N GLU A 127 12.68 9.78 -0.44
CA GLU A 127 11.43 9.03 -0.35
C GLU A 127 11.01 8.50 -1.72
N PHE A 128 10.42 7.30 -1.76
CA PHE A 128 9.76 6.78 -2.95
C PHE A 128 8.29 7.21 -2.92
N PRO A 129 7.90 8.29 -3.66
CA PRO A 129 6.66 9.01 -3.41
C PRO A 129 5.43 8.39 -4.10
N ILE A 130 5.51 7.14 -4.49
CA ILE A 130 4.41 6.43 -5.13
C ILE A 130 4.32 5.01 -4.57
N ARG A 131 3.11 4.56 -4.39
CA ARG A 131 2.78 3.22 -3.94
C ARG A 131 1.74 2.64 -4.88
N PHE A 132 1.84 1.37 -5.18
CA PHE A 132 0.81 0.65 -5.91
C PHE A 132 0.66 -0.76 -5.35
N ASP A 133 -0.56 -1.17 -5.20
CA ASP A 133 -0.95 -2.46 -4.71
C ASP A 133 -2.20 -2.99 -5.42
N PHE A 134 -2.45 -4.26 -5.22
CA PHE A 134 -3.58 -4.95 -5.79
C PHE A 134 -4.54 -5.33 -4.67
N LEU A 135 -5.80 -4.94 -4.82
CA LEU A 135 -6.85 -5.17 -3.85
C LEU A 135 -7.87 -6.12 -4.46
N ASP A 136 -7.88 -7.35 -3.96
CA ASP A 136 -8.75 -8.41 -4.45
C ASP A 136 -9.94 -8.60 -3.50
N THR A 137 -11.13 -8.26 -3.97
CA THR A 137 -12.39 -8.45 -3.26
C THR A 137 -13.36 -9.39 -3.98
N MET A 138 -12.88 -10.14 -5.01
CA MET A 138 -13.67 -11.12 -5.73
C MET A 138 -14.10 -12.25 -4.79
N GLU A 139 -15.41 -12.48 -4.67
CA GLU A 139 -15.98 -13.41 -3.71
C GLU A 139 -15.56 -13.13 -2.25
N GLY A 140 -15.09 -11.93 -2.00
CA GLY A 140 -14.62 -11.44 -0.72
C GLY A 140 -15.57 -10.43 -0.08
N GLY A 141 -15.03 -9.60 0.81
CA GLY A 141 -15.75 -8.53 1.50
C GLY A 141 -15.30 -7.13 1.07
N ASN A 142 -16.06 -6.12 1.46
CA ASN A 142 -15.65 -4.73 1.27
C ASN A 142 -14.35 -4.43 2.00
N LEU A 143 -13.53 -3.52 1.47
CA LEU A 143 -12.46 -2.91 2.25
C LEU A 143 -13.02 -2.03 3.37
N SER A 144 -12.17 -1.59 4.29
CA SER A 144 -12.59 -0.65 5.33
C SER A 144 -13.06 0.66 4.69
N LEU A 145 -14.20 1.17 5.14
CA LEU A 145 -14.63 2.52 4.78
C LEU A 145 -13.69 3.52 5.44
N GLN A 146 -13.05 4.38 4.65
CA GLN A 146 -11.92 5.18 5.10
C GLN A 146 -11.87 6.56 4.44
N VAL A 147 -11.01 7.41 4.98
CA VAL A 147 -10.71 8.73 4.42
C VAL A 147 -9.22 9.05 4.65
N HIS A 148 -8.53 9.51 3.62
CA HIS A 148 -7.17 10.01 3.77
C HIS A 148 -7.17 11.46 4.28
N PRO A 149 -6.23 11.83 5.17
CA PRO A 149 -6.13 13.20 5.66
C PRO A 149 -5.77 14.19 4.56
N LEU A 150 -6.22 15.43 4.69
CA LEU A 150 -5.74 16.52 3.84
C LEU A 150 -4.27 16.82 4.16
N THR A 151 -3.53 17.34 3.17
CA THR A 151 -2.09 17.65 3.32
C THR A 151 -1.82 18.57 4.52
N GLN A 152 -2.60 19.63 4.71
CA GLN A 152 -2.43 20.52 5.85
C GLN A 152 -2.61 19.78 7.18
N TYR A 153 -3.65 18.96 7.29
CA TYR A 153 -3.92 18.21 8.52
C TYR A 153 -2.80 17.24 8.88
N ILE A 154 -2.28 16.49 7.89
CA ILE A 154 -1.21 15.51 8.11
C ILE A 154 0.11 16.20 8.48
N GLN A 155 0.39 17.37 7.92
CA GLN A 155 1.55 18.17 8.28
C GLN A 155 1.45 18.70 9.73
N GLU A 156 0.32 19.26 10.11
CA GLU A 156 0.12 19.85 11.44
C GLU A 156 0.04 18.81 12.57
N LYS A 157 -0.60 17.68 12.32
CA LYS A 157 -0.88 16.68 13.36
C LYS A 157 0.12 15.55 13.44
N PHE A 158 0.79 15.23 12.32
CA PHE A 158 1.64 14.04 12.22
C PHE A 158 3.05 14.34 11.68
N GLY A 159 3.32 15.57 11.24
CA GLY A 159 4.62 15.99 10.74
C GLY A 159 5.01 15.34 9.39
N MET A 160 4.06 14.74 8.68
CA MET A 160 4.30 14.18 7.35
C MET A 160 4.20 15.26 6.27
N HIS A 161 4.95 15.10 5.18
CA HIS A 161 5.12 16.17 4.19
C HIS A 161 3.98 16.28 3.18
N TYR A 162 3.33 15.17 2.84
CA TYR A 162 2.22 15.11 1.88
C TYR A 162 1.29 13.95 2.21
N THR A 163 0.09 14.00 1.67
CA THR A 163 -0.98 13.02 1.93
C THR A 163 -1.00 11.92 0.88
N GLN A 164 -1.88 10.96 1.10
CA GLN A 164 -2.23 9.91 0.16
C GLN A 164 -3.40 10.38 -0.72
N ASP A 165 -3.09 10.82 -1.94
CA ASP A 165 -4.06 10.89 -3.03
C ASP A 165 -3.95 9.58 -3.81
N GLU A 166 -5.06 8.95 -4.13
CA GLU A 166 -5.05 7.65 -4.77
C GLU A 166 -5.96 7.56 -5.99
N SER A 167 -5.79 6.50 -6.74
CA SER A 167 -6.68 6.13 -7.83
C SER A 167 -6.89 4.63 -7.86
N TYR A 168 -8.09 4.21 -8.29
CA TYR A 168 -8.41 2.83 -8.57
C TYR A 168 -8.51 2.62 -10.08
N TYR A 169 -7.85 1.58 -10.57
CA TYR A 169 -8.10 1.04 -11.88
C TYR A 169 -8.65 -0.37 -11.75
N MET A 170 -9.86 -0.60 -12.26
CA MET A 170 -10.52 -1.89 -12.17
C MET A 170 -9.89 -2.87 -13.15
N LEU A 171 -9.00 -3.74 -12.67
CA LEU A 171 -8.36 -4.80 -13.47
C LEU A 171 -9.36 -5.87 -13.87
N ASP A 172 -10.31 -6.16 -12.98
CA ASP A 172 -11.44 -7.04 -13.21
C ASP A 172 -12.60 -6.68 -12.30
N ALA A 173 -13.81 -7.09 -12.65
CA ALA A 173 -15.02 -6.82 -11.89
C ALA A 173 -16.11 -7.83 -12.26
N ALA A 174 -16.76 -8.43 -11.26
CA ALA A 174 -17.98 -9.19 -11.49
C ALA A 174 -19.16 -8.26 -11.81
N GLU A 175 -20.29 -8.82 -12.22
CA GLU A 175 -21.47 -8.05 -12.65
C GLU A 175 -22.03 -7.15 -11.53
N ASP A 176 -21.88 -7.57 -10.27
CA ASP A 176 -22.35 -6.88 -9.06
C ASP A 176 -21.22 -6.12 -8.32
N ALA A 177 -20.06 -5.94 -8.95
CA ALA A 177 -18.94 -5.21 -8.36
C ALA A 177 -19.32 -3.75 -8.05
N THR A 178 -18.88 -3.28 -6.88
CA THR A 178 -19.20 -1.93 -6.42
C THR A 178 -18.02 -1.24 -5.75
N VAL A 179 -18.12 0.09 -5.65
CA VAL A 179 -17.25 0.93 -4.82
C VAL A 179 -18.12 1.88 -3.99
N TYR A 180 -17.61 2.29 -2.84
CA TYR A 180 -18.21 3.33 -2.02
C TYR A 180 -17.39 4.61 -2.16
N LEU A 181 -18.05 5.74 -2.47
CA LEU A 181 -17.37 7.01 -2.75
C LEU A 181 -18.22 8.20 -2.33
N GLY A 182 -17.58 9.15 -1.63
CA GLY A 182 -18.19 10.41 -1.24
C GLY A 182 -19.38 10.22 -0.30
N VAL A 183 -20.07 11.31 -0.03
CA VAL A 183 -21.26 11.34 0.82
C VAL A 183 -22.53 11.47 -0.01
N LYS A 184 -23.65 11.02 0.51
CA LYS A 184 -24.94 11.23 -0.14
C LYS A 184 -25.37 12.69 -0.07
N GLU A 185 -26.21 13.07 -1.02
CA GLU A 185 -26.78 14.41 -1.03
C GLU A 185 -27.67 14.63 0.20
N GLY A 186 -27.52 15.80 0.82
CA GLY A 186 -28.43 16.27 1.88
C GLY A 186 -28.28 15.59 3.23
N ILE A 187 -27.18 14.85 3.47
CA ILE A 187 -26.89 14.34 4.81
C ILE A 187 -26.35 15.46 5.71
N GLU A 188 -26.68 15.37 7.00
CA GLU A 188 -26.09 16.22 8.01
C GLU A 188 -24.80 15.54 8.54
N PRO A 189 -23.64 16.24 8.53
CA PRO A 189 -22.36 15.70 8.99
C PRO A 189 -22.42 15.08 10.39
N GLU A 190 -23.02 15.78 11.32
CA GLU A 190 -23.15 15.36 12.72
C GLU A 190 -23.93 14.04 12.84
N GLU A 191 -25.00 13.86 12.05
CA GLU A 191 -25.80 12.65 12.06
C GLU A 191 -24.96 11.42 11.64
N MET A 192 -24.14 11.56 10.61
CA MET A 192 -23.26 10.47 10.19
C MET A 192 -22.19 10.14 11.23
N ILE A 193 -21.59 11.17 11.84
CA ILE A 193 -20.55 10.98 12.87
C ILE A 193 -21.14 10.32 14.12
N ASP A 194 -22.32 10.74 14.55
CA ASP A 194 -23.02 10.12 15.68
C ASP A 194 -23.34 8.64 15.38
N ALA A 195 -23.85 8.33 14.19
CA ALA A 195 -24.11 6.96 13.76
C ALA A 195 -22.84 6.09 13.71
N LEU A 196 -21.71 6.63 13.27
CA LEU A 196 -20.42 5.95 13.29
C LEU A 196 -19.93 5.67 14.72
N ASN A 197 -20.12 6.62 15.65
CA ASN A 197 -19.78 6.43 17.06
C ASN A 197 -20.66 5.38 17.71
N GLU A 198 -21.98 5.41 17.50
CA GLU A 198 -22.91 4.39 17.98
C GLU A 198 -22.58 3.00 17.43
N ALA A 199 -22.12 2.92 16.19
CA ALA A 199 -21.73 1.67 15.53
C ALA A 199 -20.54 0.97 16.20
N GLN A 200 -19.69 1.71 16.93
CA GLN A 200 -18.59 1.09 17.69
C GLN A 200 -19.10 0.21 18.85
N GLU A 201 -20.26 0.52 19.39
CA GLU A 201 -20.88 -0.24 20.47
C GLU A 201 -21.89 -1.27 19.92
N SER A 202 -22.71 -0.85 18.94
CA SER A 202 -23.76 -1.69 18.35
C SER A 202 -23.26 -2.72 17.35
N GLY A 203 -22.07 -2.47 16.74
CA GLY A 203 -21.55 -3.29 15.65
C GLY A 203 -22.32 -3.15 14.33
N CYS A 204 -23.17 -2.11 14.18
CA CYS A 204 -24.04 -1.93 13.03
C CYS A 204 -24.01 -0.48 12.53
N PHE A 205 -23.64 -0.28 11.25
CA PHE A 205 -23.68 1.00 10.56
C PHE A 205 -24.26 0.83 9.16
N ASP A 206 -25.31 1.59 8.86
CA ASP A 206 -25.90 1.61 7.52
C ASP A 206 -25.08 2.56 6.63
N ALA A 207 -24.02 2.03 6.03
CA ALA A 207 -23.13 2.82 5.17
C ALA A 207 -23.87 3.39 3.96
N GLU A 208 -24.86 2.69 3.40
CA GLU A 208 -25.59 3.14 2.21
C GLU A 208 -26.55 4.30 2.49
N LYS A 209 -26.86 4.56 3.75
CA LYS A 209 -27.59 5.76 4.15
C LYS A 209 -26.75 7.03 3.95
N TYR A 210 -25.45 6.95 4.18
CA TYR A 210 -24.55 8.12 4.27
C TYR A 210 -23.55 8.23 3.12
N VAL A 211 -23.17 7.12 2.51
CA VAL A 211 -22.11 7.06 1.49
C VAL A 211 -22.68 6.56 0.16
N GLY A 212 -22.27 7.19 -0.92
CA GLY A 212 -22.66 6.78 -2.26
C GLY A 212 -22.07 5.40 -2.62
N ARG A 213 -22.89 4.48 -3.11
CA ARG A 213 -22.48 3.18 -3.64
C ARG A 213 -22.67 3.17 -5.15
N TYR A 214 -21.63 2.79 -5.88
CA TYR A 214 -21.60 2.83 -7.34
C TYR A 214 -21.22 1.49 -7.93
N PRO A 215 -21.92 1.00 -8.96
CA PRO A 215 -21.48 -0.13 -9.75
C PRO A 215 -20.21 0.26 -10.53
N VAL A 216 -19.30 -0.69 -10.64
CA VAL A 216 -18.07 -0.55 -11.43
C VAL A 216 -17.91 -1.74 -12.35
N LYS A 217 -17.16 -1.54 -13.42
CA LYS A 217 -16.82 -2.59 -14.39
C LYS A 217 -15.33 -2.58 -14.69
N LYS A 218 -14.86 -3.66 -15.26
CA LYS A 218 -13.50 -3.76 -15.78
C LYS A 218 -13.13 -2.55 -16.63
N HIS A 219 -11.94 -2.00 -16.38
CA HIS A 219 -11.37 -0.80 -17.00
C HIS A 219 -11.96 0.54 -16.55
N ASP A 220 -12.85 0.57 -15.57
CA ASP A 220 -13.18 1.84 -14.94
C ASP A 220 -11.97 2.38 -14.16
N HIS A 221 -11.82 3.70 -14.19
CA HIS A 221 -10.78 4.43 -13.47
C HIS A 221 -11.42 5.48 -12.56
N LEU A 222 -10.96 5.54 -11.32
CA LEU A 222 -11.50 6.36 -10.26
C LEU A 222 -10.39 7.20 -9.64
N LEU A 223 -10.48 8.52 -9.71
CA LEU A 223 -9.54 9.44 -9.04
C LEU A 223 -10.09 9.79 -7.66
N ILE A 224 -9.38 9.42 -6.60
CA ILE A 224 -9.84 9.54 -5.22
C ILE A 224 -8.91 10.49 -4.45
N PRO A 225 -9.15 11.81 -4.49
CA PRO A 225 -8.32 12.74 -3.74
C PRO A 225 -8.58 12.65 -2.25
N ALA A 226 -7.54 12.92 -1.45
CA ALA A 226 -7.59 12.97 0.02
C ALA A 226 -8.79 13.78 0.52
N GLY A 227 -9.42 13.31 1.60
CA GLY A 227 -10.66 13.88 2.14
C GLY A 227 -11.95 13.30 1.53
N THR A 228 -11.86 12.41 0.53
CA THR A 228 -13.02 11.66 0.02
C THR A 228 -13.23 10.39 0.82
N ILE A 229 -14.42 10.19 1.37
CA ILE A 229 -14.79 8.89 1.95
C ILE A 229 -14.83 7.86 0.82
N HIS A 230 -14.20 6.72 1.03
CA HIS A 230 -14.16 5.66 0.01
C HIS A 230 -13.84 4.28 0.58
N CYS A 231 -14.16 3.28 -0.21
CA CYS A 231 -13.55 1.94 -0.17
C CYS A 231 -13.91 1.14 -1.43
N SER A 232 -13.07 0.17 -1.78
CA SER A 232 -13.48 -0.87 -2.71
C SER A 232 -14.56 -1.74 -2.05
N GLY A 233 -15.65 -1.94 -2.76
CA GLY A 233 -16.71 -2.87 -2.38
C GLY A 233 -16.36 -4.30 -2.76
N THR A 234 -17.35 -5.19 -2.68
CA THR A 234 -17.19 -6.59 -3.06
C THR A 234 -17.00 -6.77 -4.57
N ASN A 235 -16.44 -7.91 -4.95
CA ASN A 235 -16.42 -8.43 -6.33
C ASN A 235 -15.63 -7.59 -7.34
N GLY A 236 -14.63 -6.83 -6.86
CA GLY A 236 -13.69 -6.09 -7.69
C GLY A 236 -12.25 -6.55 -7.53
N MET A 237 -11.47 -6.37 -8.59
CA MET A 237 -10.02 -6.48 -8.56
C MET A 237 -9.41 -5.14 -8.95
N VAL A 238 -8.79 -4.48 -8.01
CA VAL A 238 -8.29 -3.11 -8.13
C VAL A 238 -6.78 -3.09 -8.23
N LEU A 239 -6.24 -2.33 -9.17
CA LEU A 239 -4.90 -1.75 -9.07
C LEU A 239 -5.06 -0.38 -8.43
N GLU A 240 -4.60 -0.23 -7.19
CA GLU A 240 -4.49 1.06 -6.51
C GLU A 240 -3.15 1.69 -6.81
N ILE A 241 -3.15 2.97 -7.12
CA ILE A 241 -1.95 3.80 -7.27
C ILE A 241 -2.12 5.02 -6.37
N SER A 242 -1.20 5.17 -5.42
CA SER A 242 -1.26 6.20 -4.39
C SER A 242 -0.01 7.07 -4.41
N ALA A 243 -0.18 8.38 -4.22
CA ALA A 243 0.92 9.33 -4.04
C ALA A 243 1.30 9.38 -2.55
N THR A 244 2.03 8.38 -2.07
CA THR A 244 2.47 8.31 -0.67
C THR A 244 3.67 7.38 -0.52
N PRO A 245 4.61 7.65 0.41
CA PRO A 245 5.61 6.67 0.80
C PRO A 245 5.10 5.69 1.87
N TYR A 246 3.98 6.01 2.53
CA TYR A 246 3.39 5.23 3.62
C TYR A 246 1.88 5.18 3.49
N ILE A 247 1.28 4.08 3.94
CA ILE A 247 -0.17 4.02 4.13
C ILE A 247 -0.55 4.96 5.26
N PHE A 248 -1.41 5.94 4.97
CA PHE A 248 -1.96 6.80 5.99
C PHE A 248 -3.43 7.07 5.76
N THR A 249 -4.27 6.37 6.52
CA THR A 249 -5.72 6.48 6.39
C THR A 249 -6.41 6.48 7.75
N PHE A 250 -7.56 7.11 7.82
CA PHE A 250 -8.47 7.04 8.96
C PHE A 250 -9.65 6.14 8.62
N LYS A 251 -9.71 4.96 9.24
CA LYS A 251 -10.83 4.06 9.11
C LYS A 251 -12.03 4.61 9.86
N LEU A 252 -13.15 4.70 9.16
CA LEU A 252 -14.44 5.14 9.70
C LEU A 252 -15.31 3.97 10.13
N TRP A 253 -15.30 2.89 9.33
CA TRP A 253 -16.08 1.68 9.55
C TRP A 253 -15.41 0.47 8.94
N ASP A 254 -15.48 -0.67 9.60
CA ASP A 254 -14.91 -1.92 9.09
C ASP A 254 -15.92 -3.07 9.05
N TRP A 255 -17.16 -2.76 8.76
CA TRP A 255 -18.25 -3.73 8.52
C TRP A 255 -18.53 -4.67 9.70
N GLY A 256 -18.21 -4.27 10.92
CA GLY A 256 -18.34 -5.11 12.11
C GLY A 256 -17.40 -6.31 12.15
N ARG A 257 -16.39 -6.38 11.27
CA ARG A 257 -15.48 -7.52 11.15
C ARG A 257 -14.37 -7.48 12.20
N LEU A 258 -13.92 -8.67 12.56
CA LEU A 258 -12.69 -8.85 13.32
C LEU A 258 -11.49 -8.94 12.38
N GLY A 259 -10.31 -8.54 12.86
CA GLY A 259 -9.05 -8.81 12.20
C GLY A 259 -8.71 -10.31 12.20
N LEU A 260 -7.66 -10.68 11.47
CA LEU A 260 -7.17 -12.07 11.45
C LEU A 260 -6.73 -12.58 12.83
N ASP A 261 -6.43 -11.68 13.76
CA ASP A 261 -6.09 -11.95 15.16
C ASP A 261 -7.34 -12.14 16.06
N GLY A 262 -8.55 -12.06 15.50
CA GLY A 262 -9.82 -12.17 16.22
C GLY A 262 -10.20 -10.94 17.04
N ARG A 263 -9.52 -9.80 16.86
CA ARG A 263 -9.80 -8.55 17.57
C ARG A 263 -10.50 -7.53 16.66
N PRO A 264 -11.30 -6.60 17.22
CA PRO A 264 -11.82 -5.47 16.46
C PRO A 264 -10.67 -4.67 15.83
N ARG A 265 -10.84 -4.31 14.57
CA ARG A 265 -9.84 -3.50 13.86
C ARG A 265 -9.89 -2.04 14.33
N PRO A 266 -8.74 -1.34 14.39
CA PRO A 266 -8.70 0.06 14.81
C PRO A 266 -9.59 0.96 13.95
N ILE A 267 -10.34 1.85 14.59
CA ILE A 267 -11.21 2.85 13.96
C ILE A 267 -10.76 4.24 14.41
N ASN A 268 -10.78 5.21 13.50
CA ASN A 268 -10.17 6.53 13.67
C ASN A 268 -11.17 7.67 13.44
N ILE A 269 -12.43 7.55 13.88
CA ILE A 269 -13.51 8.51 13.62
C ILE A 269 -13.09 9.93 14.06
N LYS A 270 -12.47 10.06 15.23
CA LYS A 270 -12.04 11.35 15.76
C LYS A 270 -11.12 12.13 14.81
N HIS A 271 -10.24 11.48 14.09
CA HIS A 271 -9.40 12.11 13.09
C HIS A 271 -10.12 12.20 11.74
N GLY A 272 -10.88 11.17 11.39
CA GLY A 272 -11.62 11.11 10.12
C GLY A 272 -12.58 12.27 9.96
N GLN A 273 -13.37 12.59 10.98
CA GLN A 273 -14.34 13.69 10.95
C GLN A 273 -13.73 15.06 10.61
N GLU A 274 -12.47 15.29 11.00
CA GLU A 274 -11.77 16.55 10.74
C GLU A 274 -11.30 16.71 9.30
N VAL A 275 -11.27 15.64 8.52
CA VAL A 275 -10.70 15.65 7.17
C VAL A 275 -11.70 15.32 6.07
N ILE A 276 -12.89 14.81 6.42
CA ILE A 276 -13.95 14.54 5.45
C ILE A 276 -14.34 15.83 4.73
N GLN A 277 -14.35 15.78 3.41
CA GLN A 277 -14.84 16.88 2.56
C GLN A 277 -16.32 16.63 2.26
N TRP A 278 -17.19 17.23 3.08
CA TRP A 278 -18.65 17.03 3.03
C TRP A 278 -19.31 17.52 1.76
N ASN A 279 -18.64 18.36 0.99
CA ASN A 279 -19.11 18.81 -0.33
C ASN A 279 -18.83 17.80 -1.45
N ARG A 280 -18.18 16.68 -1.17
CA ARG A 280 -17.94 15.61 -2.14
C ARG A 280 -19.11 14.64 -2.16
N THR A 281 -20.23 15.17 -2.61
CA THR A 281 -21.50 14.45 -2.70
C THR A 281 -21.58 13.58 -3.96
N GLU A 282 -22.67 12.84 -4.12
CA GLU A 282 -22.86 11.94 -5.27
C GLU A 282 -22.73 12.67 -6.62
N SER A 283 -23.24 13.90 -6.71
CA SER A 283 -23.11 14.72 -7.93
C SER A 283 -21.66 15.09 -8.22
N TRP A 284 -20.90 15.45 -7.19
CA TRP A 284 -19.47 15.72 -7.33
C TRP A 284 -18.69 14.46 -7.73
N VAL A 285 -18.96 13.31 -7.08
CA VAL A 285 -18.33 12.04 -7.39
C VAL A 285 -18.50 11.65 -8.86
N ARG A 286 -19.75 11.73 -9.37
CA ARG A 286 -20.04 11.42 -10.78
C ARG A 286 -19.32 12.35 -11.75
N LYS A 287 -19.15 13.59 -11.37
CA LYS A 287 -18.52 14.61 -12.21
C LYS A 287 -17.00 14.55 -12.18
N GLU A 288 -16.39 14.33 -11.02
CA GLU A 288 -14.96 14.55 -10.81
C GLU A 288 -14.13 13.27 -10.64
N ILE A 289 -14.75 12.12 -10.29
CA ILE A 289 -14.03 10.89 -9.97
C ILE A 289 -14.01 9.90 -11.13
N PHE A 290 -15.18 9.57 -11.70
CA PHE A 290 -15.32 8.47 -12.64
C PHE A 290 -14.72 8.76 -14.02
N ASN A 291 -13.78 7.91 -14.47
CA ASN A 291 -13.25 7.89 -15.85
C ASN A 291 -12.75 9.26 -16.35
N ARG A 292 -12.19 10.06 -15.47
CA ARG A 292 -11.64 11.39 -15.77
C ARG A 292 -10.21 11.27 -16.29
N ILE A 293 -10.03 10.53 -17.36
CA ILE A 293 -8.77 10.41 -18.06
C ILE A 293 -8.75 11.48 -19.16
N GLU A 294 -7.88 12.47 -18.98
CA GLU A 294 -7.58 13.41 -20.05
C GLU A 294 -6.46 12.83 -20.91
N PRO A 295 -6.57 12.87 -22.25
CA PRO A 295 -5.56 12.32 -23.15
C PRO A 295 -4.26 13.13 -23.15
#